data_e0827aa4f582ac34e212bbcef4a123cf
#
_entry.id   e0827aa4f582ac34e212bbcef4a123cf
#
_cell.length_a   1.000
_cell.length_b   1.000
_cell.length_c   1.000
_cell.angle_alpha   90.00
_cell.angle_beta   90.00
_cell.angle_gamma   90.00
#
_symmetry.space_group_name_H-M   'P 1'
#
loop_
_entity.id
_entity.type
_entity.pdbx_description
1 polymer ?
#
loop_
_entity_poly.entity_id
_entity_poly.type
_entity_poly.pdbx_seq_one_letter_code
_entity_poly.pdbx_strand_id
1 'polypeptide(L)' 'MPGVRCQGSVVEELPQLMFRVDLGKGREVLAHPVGMKERNFVRLLPGDKVEIELAAQDQTRGRILKKL' A
#
# COMPACT_ATOMS: atom_id res chain seq x y z
N MET A 1 3.48 -18.97 1.14
CA MET A 1 3.90 -18.18 2.30
C MET A 1 3.27 -16.81 2.21
N PRO A 2 2.66 -16.36 3.29
CA PRO A 2 2.14 -15.00 3.29
C PRO A 2 3.30 -14.00 3.28
N GLY A 3 3.04 -12.85 2.73
CA GLY A 3 4.00 -11.78 2.76
C GLY A 3 4.12 -11.15 4.13
N VAL A 4 4.99 -10.17 4.23
CA VAL A 4 5.21 -9.45 5.47
C VAL A 4 4.24 -8.27 5.53
N ARG A 5 3.54 -8.13 6.64
CA ARG A 5 2.65 -6.99 6.86
C ARG A 5 3.40 -5.86 7.52
N CYS A 6 3.14 -4.65 7.06
CA CYS A 6 3.73 -3.47 7.65
C CYS A 6 2.83 -2.27 7.38
N GLN A 7 3.18 -1.15 7.97
CA GLN A 7 2.43 0.08 7.81
C GLN A 7 3.28 1.07 7.04
N GLY A 8 2.60 1.93 6.28
CA GLY A 8 3.27 2.97 5.55
C GLY A 8 2.36 4.14 5.30
N SER A 9 2.90 5.15 4.65
CA SER A 9 2.15 6.34 4.28
C SER A 9 2.13 6.47 2.78
N VAL A 10 0.96 6.78 2.24
CA VAL A 10 0.83 7.01 0.81
C VAL A 10 1.61 8.26 0.44
N VAL A 11 2.46 8.16 -0.57
CA VAL A 11 3.24 9.29 -1.07
C VAL A 11 2.57 9.92 -2.27
N GLU A 12 2.14 9.09 -3.21
CA GLU A 12 1.44 9.60 -4.38
C GLU A 12 0.64 8.50 -5.04
N GLU A 13 -0.35 8.93 -5.80
CA GLU A 13 -1.15 8.04 -6.62
C GLU A 13 -0.52 7.97 -8.00
N LEU A 14 -0.38 6.76 -8.52
CA LEU A 14 0.18 6.49 -9.83
C LEU A 14 -0.92 5.95 -10.73
N PRO A 15 -0.67 5.91 -12.05
CA PRO A 15 -1.67 5.34 -12.97
C PRO A 15 -2.01 3.89 -12.63
N GLN A 16 -3.20 3.47 -13.04
CA GLN A 16 -3.66 2.08 -12.92
C GLN A 16 -3.85 1.65 -11.47
N LEU A 17 -4.30 2.59 -10.62
CA LEU A 17 -4.58 2.29 -9.22
C LEU A 17 -3.38 1.77 -8.45
N MET A 18 -2.20 2.24 -8.84
CA MET A 18 -1.00 1.96 -8.08
C MET A 18 -0.68 3.13 -7.18
N PHE A 19 -0.05 2.84 -6.05
CA PHE A 19 0.32 3.87 -5.10
C PHE A 19 1.76 3.66 -4.69
N ARG A 20 2.47 4.77 -4.53
CA ARG A 20 3.79 4.73 -3.92
C ARG A 20 3.60 4.92 -2.43
N VAL A 21 4.13 4.00 -1.65
CA VAL A 21 3.95 3.98 -0.20
C VAL A 21 5.32 4.01 0.46
N ASP A 22 5.49 4.95 1.38
CA ASP A 22 6.73 5.11 2.13
C ASP A 22 6.63 4.28 3.41
N LEU A 23 7.57 3.36 3.57
CA LEU A 23 7.63 2.50 4.74
C LEU A 23 8.53 3.06 5.83
N GLY A 24 9.13 4.24 5.58
CA GLY A 24 10.07 4.83 6.50
C GLY A 24 11.50 4.54 6.09
N LYS A 25 12.43 5.33 6.63
CA LYS A 25 13.87 5.15 6.39
C LYS A 25 14.24 5.20 4.91
N GLY A 26 13.49 5.98 4.14
CA GLY A 26 13.76 6.12 2.71
C GLY A 26 13.33 4.95 1.86
N ARG A 27 12.60 4.01 2.43
CA ARG A 27 12.16 2.83 1.68
C ARG A 27 10.76 3.06 1.15
N GLU A 28 10.60 2.88 -0.15
CA GLU A 28 9.31 3.02 -0.81
C GLU A 28 8.98 1.76 -1.58
N VAL A 29 7.70 1.46 -1.64
CA VAL A 29 7.21 0.32 -2.41
C VAL A 29 6.06 0.76 -3.27
N LEU A 30 5.79 -0.03 -4.31
CA LEU A 30 4.60 0.14 -5.14
C LEU A 30 3.54 -0.82 -4.63
N ALA A 31 2.35 -0.30 -4.41
CA ALA A 31 1.28 -1.11 -3.85
C ALA A 31 -0.03 -0.80 -4.55
N HIS A 32 -0.89 -1.79 -4.59
CA HIS A 32 -2.23 -1.62 -5.14
C HIS A 32 -3.23 -2.05 -4.08
N PRO A 33 -4.41 -1.40 -4.03
CA PRO A 33 -5.41 -1.79 -3.05
C PRO A 33 -6.06 -3.11 -3.45
N VAL A 34 -6.40 -3.89 -2.44
CA VAL A 34 -7.19 -5.10 -2.62
C VAL A 34 -8.53 -4.88 -1.93
N GLY A 35 -9.53 -5.61 -2.37
CA GLY A 35 -10.84 -5.45 -1.77
C GLY A 35 -11.50 -4.13 -2.11
N MET A 36 -11.26 -3.62 -3.29
CA MET A 36 -11.78 -2.32 -3.73
C MET A 36 -13.30 -2.23 -3.69
N LYS A 37 -13.96 -3.35 -3.60
CA LYS A 37 -15.42 -3.36 -3.54
C LYS A 37 -15.95 -2.97 -2.18
N GLU A 38 -15.09 -2.93 -1.19
CA GLU A 38 -15.52 -2.63 0.15
C GLU A 38 -15.67 -1.13 0.33
N ARG A 39 -16.72 -0.76 1.04
CA ARG A 39 -17.06 0.63 1.24
C ARG A 39 -16.01 1.38 2.04
N ASN A 40 -15.22 0.66 2.81
CA ASN A 40 -14.21 1.29 3.63
C ASN A 40 -13.02 1.76 2.81
N PHE A 41 -12.94 1.31 1.58
CA PHE A 41 -11.84 1.72 0.71
C PHE A 41 -12.23 2.98 -0.02
N VAL A 42 -12.27 4.04 0.70
CA VAL A 42 -12.57 5.32 0.13
C VAL A 42 -11.38 5.72 -0.73
N ARG A 43 -11.11 6.93 -0.89
CA ARG A 43 -10.00 7.39 -1.69
C ARG A 43 -8.75 7.44 -0.83
N LEU A 44 -7.63 6.97 -1.38
CA LEU A 44 -6.34 7.12 -0.73
C LEU A 44 -5.67 8.38 -1.24
N LEU A 45 -5.22 9.20 -0.31
CA LEU A 45 -4.58 10.47 -0.61
C LEU A 45 -3.17 10.47 -0.03
N PRO A 46 -2.27 11.30 -0.59
CA PRO A 46 -0.94 11.43 0.00
C PRO A 46 -1.05 11.79 1.48
N GLY A 47 -0.26 11.13 2.29
CA GLY A 47 -0.29 11.31 3.72
C GLY A 47 -1.14 10.30 4.46
N ASP A 48 -2.03 9.60 3.78
CA ASP A 48 -2.85 8.59 4.43
C ASP A 48 -1.99 7.43 4.87
N LYS A 49 -2.29 6.91 6.05
CA LYS A 49 -1.60 5.73 6.56
C LYS A 49 -2.37 4.48 6.18
N VAL A 50 -1.63 3.47 5.78
CA VAL A 50 -2.22 2.24 5.30
C VAL A 50 -1.47 1.05 5.86
N GLU A 51 -2.16 -0.07 5.94
CA GLU A 51 -1.54 -1.35 6.23
C GLU A 51 -1.36 -2.07 4.91
N ILE A 52 -0.14 -2.55 4.67
CA ILE A 52 0.17 -3.25 3.44
C ILE A 52 0.79 -4.60 3.75
N GLU A 53 0.71 -5.47 2.76
CA GLU A 53 1.39 -6.76 2.79
C GLU A 53 2.36 -6.80 1.64
N LEU A 54 3.64 -6.95 1.95
CA LEU A 54 4.67 -7.00 0.92
C LEU A 54 4.67 -8.38 0.28
N ALA A 55 4.92 -8.41 -1.02
CA ALA A 55 5.04 -9.67 -1.72
C ALA A 55 6.27 -10.43 -1.21
N ALA A 56 6.09 -11.73 -0.97
CA ALA A 56 7.18 -12.52 -0.41
C ALA A 56 8.37 -12.60 -1.36
N GLN A 57 8.11 -12.58 -2.65
CA GLN A 57 9.14 -12.74 -3.67
C GLN A 57 9.71 -11.42 -4.15
N ASP A 58 9.03 -10.32 -3.89
CA ASP A 58 9.47 -9.02 -4.37
C ASP A 58 8.99 -7.98 -3.38
N GLN A 59 9.87 -7.59 -2.47
CA GLN A 59 9.53 -6.66 -1.41
C GLN A 59 9.47 -5.21 -1.88
N THR A 60 9.64 -4.96 -3.16
CA THR A 60 9.39 -3.64 -3.72
C THR A 60 7.93 -3.46 -4.10
N ARG A 61 7.12 -4.51 -3.98
CA ARG A 61 5.71 -4.48 -4.33
C ARG A 61 4.88 -5.02 -3.19
N GLY A 62 3.65 -4.53 -3.10
CA GLY A 62 2.78 -4.97 -2.04
C GLY A 62 1.32 -4.74 -2.37
N ARG A 63 0.48 -5.12 -1.41
CA ARG A 63 -0.96 -4.92 -1.48
C ARG A 63 -1.39 -4.05 -0.31
N ILE A 64 -2.26 -3.10 -0.59
CA ILE A 64 -2.82 -2.27 0.47
C ILE A 64 -4.04 -3.00 1.01
N LEU A 65 -3.99 -3.37 2.27
CA LEU A 65 -5.04 -4.16 2.90
C LEU A 65 -6.13 -3.29 3.48
N LYS A 66 -5.77 -2.16 4.05
CA LYS A 66 -6.74 -1.25 4.59
C LYS A 66 -6.12 0.11 4.86
N LYS A 67 -6.99 1.10 4.98
CA LYS A 67 -6.60 2.44 5.39
C LYS A 67 -6.71 2.51 6.90
N LEU A 68 -5.69 3.04 7.53
CA LEU A 68 -5.66 3.17 8.99
C LEU A 68 -6.26 4.48 9.49
#